data_d87a7bc8367b7e0688f45e85074a4975
#
_entry.id   d87a7bc8367b7e0688f45e85074a4975
#
_cell.length_a   1.000
_cell.length_b   1.000
_cell.length_c   1.000
_cell.angle_alpha   90.00
_cell.angle_beta   90.00
_cell.angle_gamma   90.00
#
_symmetry.space_group_name_H-M   'P 1'
#
loop_
_entity.id
_entity.type
_entity.pdbx_description
1 polymer ?
#
loop_
_entity_poly.entity_id
_entity_poly.type
_entity_poly.pdbx_seq_one_letter_code
_entity_poly.pdbx_strand_id
1 'polypeptide(L)'
;MDNNAQQINQMQQPLRTHVTQVLEIILLLAVPTALFVCAALRIEAAAGLTLFIAVVGVMGMMANYEASRPALRQLMPTVVLGAVAAAGRVLFAVVPDIKPVSAITIVAGACLGRRNGLMVGALAALVSNMFFGQGPWTPWQMYAWGLIGYLSGVLAQKGIISSGRSVSVFGFLSCLLYGVILNGWYIVGYVYPLTLTGALAALLAGFSLDLVHAVATVVFLALIWKPWTIRIRRVVRTYDLV
;
A
#
# COMPACT_ATOMS: atom_id res chain seq x y z
N MET A 1 -13.63 13.10 -41.48
CA MET A 1 -13.33 13.89 -40.24
C MET A 1 -12.77 13.05 -39.09
N ASP A 2 -12.60 11.74 -39.24
CA ASP A 2 -12.26 10.82 -38.13
C ASP A 2 -10.73 10.54 -37.94
N ASN A 3 -9.92 10.70 -38.99
CA ASN A 3 -8.50 10.37 -38.93
C ASN A 3 -7.66 11.32 -38.05
N ASN A 4 -8.00 12.61 -38.00
CA ASN A 4 -7.30 13.58 -37.18
C ASN A 4 -7.55 13.38 -35.68
N ALA A 5 -8.78 13.00 -35.31
CA ALA A 5 -9.12 12.71 -33.91
C ALA A 5 -8.42 11.43 -33.41
N GLN A 6 -8.27 10.43 -34.25
CA GLN A 6 -7.53 9.20 -33.92
C GLN A 6 -6.03 9.44 -33.79
N GLN A 7 -5.43 10.26 -34.67
CA GLN A 7 -4.01 10.64 -34.57
C GLN A 7 -3.71 11.49 -33.33
N ILE A 8 -4.59 12.44 -32.98
CA ILE A 8 -4.46 13.25 -31.76
C ILE A 8 -4.55 12.35 -30.52
N ASN A 9 -5.50 11.40 -30.48
CA ASN A 9 -5.61 10.44 -29.38
C ASN A 9 -4.39 9.53 -29.26
N GLN A 10 -3.82 9.08 -30.37
CA GLN A 10 -2.62 8.23 -30.34
C GLN A 10 -1.36 9.00 -29.86
N MET A 11 -1.23 10.28 -30.19
CA MET A 11 -0.13 11.12 -29.68
C MET A 11 -0.33 11.52 -28.20
N GLN A 12 -1.55 11.64 -27.73
CA GLN A 12 -1.82 12.00 -26.33
C GLN A 12 -1.71 10.83 -25.33
N GLN A 13 -1.83 9.58 -25.79
CA GLN A 13 -1.72 8.40 -24.93
C GLN A 13 -0.37 8.26 -24.22
N PRO A 14 0.81 8.38 -24.89
CA PRO A 14 2.09 8.27 -24.21
C PRO A 14 2.34 9.42 -23.22
N LEU A 15 1.94 10.65 -23.56
CA LEU A 15 2.06 11.80 -22.66
C LEU A 15 1.20 11.62 -21.38
N ARG A 16 -0.03 11.18 -21.53
CA ARG A 16 -0.92 10.87 -20.39
C ARG A 16 -0.31 9.79 -19.49
N THR A 17 0.29 8.76 -20.07
CA THR A 17 0.91 7.68 -19.31
C THR A 17 2.10 8.17 -18.50
N HIS A 18 2.96 9.03 -19.08
CA HIS A 18 4.09 9.63 -18.37
C HIS A 18 3.65 10.58 -17.25
N VAL A 19 2.69 11.45 -17.51
CA VAL A 19 2.17 12.39 -16.51
C VAL A 19 1.55 11.63 -15.31
N THR A 20 0.76 10.59 -15.56
CA THR A 20 0.17 9.78 -14.49
C THR A 20 1.21 9.02 -13.69
N GLN A 21 2.30 8.53 -14.33
CA GLN A 21 3.40 7.87 -13.62
C GLN A 21 4.20 8.83 -12.75
N VAL A 22 4.51 10.03 -13.25
CA VAL A 22 5.20 11.06 -12.48
C VAL A 22 4.35 11.48 -11.27
N LEU A 23 3.04 11.69 -11.47
CA LEU A 23 2.13 12.02 -10.38
C LEU A 23 2.08 10.91 -9.32
N GLU A 24 2.04 9.63 -9.72
CA GLU A 24 2.11 8.50 -8.79
C GLU A 24 3.37 8.56 -7.92
N ILE A 25 4.52 8.80 -8.52
CA ILE A 25 5.79 8.89 -7.80
C ILE A 25 5.80 10.07 -6.84
N ILE A 26 5.33 11.24 -7.29
CA ILE A 26 5.23 12.44 -6.44
C ILE A 26 4.33 12.17 -5.23
N LEU A 27 3.15 11.60 -5.43
CA LEU A 27 2.21 11.30 -4.35
C LEU A 27 2.76 10.25 -3.38
N LEU A 28 3.47 9.23 -3.87
CA LEU A 28 4.12 8.23 -3.04
C LEU A 28 5.27 8.81 -2.22
N LEU A 29 6.04 9.74 -2.79
CA LEU A 29 7.18 10.34 -2.10
C LEU A 29 6.78 11.51 -1.18
N ALA A 30 5.62 12.12 -1.39
CA ALA A 30 5.16 13.27 -0.59
C ALA A 30 5.05 12.92 0.91
N VAL A 31 4.54 11.74 1.23
CA VAL A 31 4.32 11.30 2.62
C VAL A 31 5.65 11.10 3.39
N PRO A 32 6.60 10.27 2.94
CA PRO A 32 7.87 10.13 3.65
C PRO A 32 8.71 11.40 3.64
N THR A 33 8.64 12.20 2.58
CA THR A 33 9.32 13.50 2.52
C THR A 33 8.76 14.45 3.57
N ALA A 34 7.44 14.51 3.73
CA ALA A 34 6.81 15.34 4.75
C ALA A 34 7.23 14.92 6.17
N LEU A 35 7.23 13.63 6.47
CA LEU A 35 7.72 13.12 7.77
C LEU A 35 9.17 13.52 8.01
N PHE A 36 10.03 13.33 7.01
CA PHE A 36 11.44 13.68 7.12
C PHE A 36 11.66 15.19 7.34
N VAL A 37 10.98 16.04 6.55
CA VAL A 37 11.07 17.50 6.66
C VAL A 37 10.56 17.98 8.02
N CYS A 38 9.40 17.48 8.48
CA CYS A 38 8.87 17.83 9.80
C CYS A 38 9.82 17.41 10.93
N ALA A 39 10.43 16.24 10.84
CA ALA A 39 11.40 15.77 11.81
C ALA A 39 12.69 16.63 11.80
N ALA A 40 13.24 16.91 10.60
CA ALA A 40 14.48 17.67 10.43
C ALA A 40 14.34 19.14 10.90
N LEU A 41 13.20 19.77 10.60
CA LEU A 41 12.91 21.14 10.98
C LEU A 41 12.31 21.26 12.40
N ARG A 42 12.09 20.14 13.09
CA ARG A 42 11.47 20.07 14.42
C ARG A 42 10.16 20.86 14.51
N ILE A 43 9.29 20.71 13.49
CA ILE A 43 8.02 21.44 13.42
C ILE A 43 7.12 20.93 14.53
N GLU A 44 6.74 21.81 15.44
CA GLU A 44 5.75 21.52 16.46
C GLU A 44 4.37 21.30 15.82
N ALA A 45 3.53 20.48 16.47
CA ALA A 45 2.20 20.09 15.95
C ALA A 45 2.22 19.43 14.56
N ALA A 46 3.31 18.77 14.19
CA ALA A 46 3.46 18.10 12.90
C ALA A 46 2.41 17.01 12.64
N ALA A 47 1.69 16.53 13.66
CA ALA A 47 0.64 15.51 13.52
C ALA A 47 -0.46 15.94 12.55
N GLY A 48 -0.97 17.17 12.64
CA GLY A 48 -2.02 17.68 11.75
C GLY A 48 -1.53 17.90 10.32
N LEU A 49 -0.34 18.47 10.15
CA LEU A 49 0.27 18.71 8.83
C LEU A 49 0.56 17.39 8.11
N THR A 50 1.19 16.45 8.80
CA THR A 50 1.54 15.14 8.22
C THR A 50 0.28 14.32 7.93
N LEU A 51 -0.74 14.38 8.79
CA LEU A 51 -2.04 13.75 8.52
C LEU A 51 -2.68 14.34 7.26
N PHE A 52 -2.69 15.67 7.12
CA PHE A 52 -3.23 16.33 5.92
C PHE A 52 -2.52 15.83 4.65
N ILE A 53 -1.19 15.78 4.66
CA ILE A 53 -0.40 15.29 3.53
C ILE A 53 -0.69 13.81 3.24
N ALA A 54 -0.84 12.96 4.27
CA ALA A 54 -1.21 11.56 4.10
C ALA A 54 -2.60 11.40 3.46
N VAL A 55 -3.59 12.19 3.91
CA VAL A 55 -4.95 12.20 3.33
C VAL A 55 -4.91 12.65 1.87
N VAL A 56 -4.25 13.77 1.57
CA VAL A 56 -4.13 14.28 0.20
C VAL A 56 -3.38 13.29 -0.69
N GLY A 57 -2.31 12.66 -0.19
CA GLY A 57 -1.56 11.63 -0.91
C GLY A 57 -2.43 10.42 -1.26
N VAL A 58 -3.14 9.88 -0.29
CA VAL A 58 -4.05 8.73 -0.50
C VAL A 58 -5.18 9.10 -1.46
N MET A 59 -5.85 10.23 -1.26
CA MET A 59 -6.92 10.69 -2.15
C MET A 59 -6.42 10.96 -3.57
N GLY A 60 -5.24 11.56 -3.71
CA GLY A 60 -4.62 11.79 -5.00
C GLY A 60 -4.28 10.48 -5.74
N MET A 61 -3.80 9.46 -5.03
CA MET A 61 -3.56 8.14 -5.61
C MET A 61 -4.86 7.44 -6.02
N MET A 62 -5.91 7.56 -5.21
CA MET A 62 -7.24 7.01 -5.55
C MET A 62 -7.83 7.73 -6.76
N ALA A 63 -7.76 9.05 -6.81
CA ALA A 63 -8.24 9.85 -7.94
C ALA A 63 -7.46 9.52 -9.23
N ASN A 64 -6.14 9.31 -9.14
CA ASN A 64 -5.33 8.90 -10.29
C ASN A 64 -5.68 7.49 -10.78
N TYR A 65 -6.05 6.59 -9.87
CA TYR A 65 -6.57 5.28 -10.22
C TYR A 65 -7.92 5.39 -10.96
N GLU A 66 -8.85 6.17 -10.44
CA GLU A 66 -10.16 6.41 -11.05
C GLU A 66 -10.04 7.09 -12.42
N ALA A 67 -9.12 8.06 -12.56
CA ALA A 67 -8.84 8.73 -13.82
C ALA A 67 -8.36 7.78 -14.94
N SER A 68 -7.80 6.62 -14.57
CA SER A 68 -7.46 5.57 -15.53
C SER A 68 -8.67 4.83 -16.11
N ARG A 69 -9.88 5.10 -15.60
CA ARG A 69 -11.18 4.54 -16.02
C ARG A 69 -11.13 3.02 -16.19
N PRO A 70 -10.73 2.25 -15.17
CA PRO A 70 -10.73 0.81 -15.27
C PRO A 70 -12.14 0.30 -15.53
N ALA A 71 -12.29 -0.65 -16.45
CA ALA A 71 -13.58 -1.29 -16.69
C ALA A 71 -14.09 -1.95 -15.39
N LEU A 72 -15.41 -2.01 -15.21
CA LEU A 72 -16.00 -2.61 -14.00
C LEU A 72 -15.46 -4.03 -13.73
N ARG A 73 -15.26 -4.83 -14.78
CA ARG A 73 -14.67 -6.17 -14.69
C ARG A 73 -13.25 -6.18 -14.13
N GLN A 74 -12.48 -5.10 -14.33
CA GLN A 74 -11.10 -4.95 -13.81
C GLN A 74 -11.09 -4.48 -12.34
N LEU A 75 -12.13 -3.75 -11.91
CA LEU A 75 -12.30 -3.31 -10.52
C LEU A 75 -12.67 -4.48 -9.59
N MET A 76 -13.47 -5.43 -10.07
CA MET A 76 -14.00 -6.52 -9.24
C MET A 76 -12.94 -7.31 -8.48
N PRO A 77 -11.82 -7.79 -9.10
CA PRO A 77 -10.78 -8.50 -8.34
C PRO A 77 -10.13 -7.63 -7.25
N THR A 78 -9.97 -6.34 -7.51
CA THR A 78 -9.40 -5.38 -6.56
C THR A 78 -10.31 -5.22 -5.33
N VAL A 79 -11.59 -5.01 -5.55
CA VAL A 79 -12.59 -4.88 -4.47
C VAL A 79 -12.71 -6.17 -3.67
N VAL A 80 -12.79 -7.32 -4.34
CA VAL A 80 -12.89 -8.63 -3.69
C VAL A 80 -11.66 -8.91 -2.84
N LEU A 81 -10.44 -8.69 -3.35
CA LEU A 81 -9.22 -8.92 -2.58
C LEU A 81 -9.08 -7.91 -1.43
N GLY A 82 -9.51 -6.67 -1.60
CA GLY A 82 -9.59 -5.68 -0.52
C GLY A 82 -10.54 -6.11 0.59
N ALA A 83 -11.72 -6.59 0.23
CA ALA A 83 -12.70 -7.12 1.18
C ALA A 83 -12.19 -8.38 1.90
N VAL A 84 -11.54 -9.32 1.18
CA VAL A 84 -10.93 -10.52 1.78
C VAL A 84 -9.80 -10.15 2.73
N ALA A 85 -8.97 -9.16 2.40
CA ALA A 85 -7.91 -8.66 3.26
C ALA A 85 -8.49 -8.01 4.53
N ALA A 86 -9.54 -7.19 4.39
CA ALA A 86 -10.24 -6.58 5.53
C ALA A 86 -10.90 -7.63 6.43
N ALA A 87 -11.62 -8.58 5.84
CA ALA A 87 -12.24 -9.69 6.57
C ALA A 87 -11.18 -10.55 7.29
N GLY A 88 -10.06 -10.85 6.64
CA GLY A 88 -8.93 -11.54 7.26
C GLY A 88 -8.38 -10.78 8.46
N ARG A 89 -8.24 -9.45 8.37
CA ARG A 89 -7.81 -8.63 9.51
C ARG A 89 -8.77 -8.71 10.69
N VAL A 90 -10.08 -8.70 10.42
CA VAL A 90 -11.12 -8.81 11.43
C VAL A 90 -11.14 -10.23 12.05
N LEU A 91 -11.03 -11.27 11.23
CA LEU A 91 -11.00 -12.65 11.68
C LEU A 91 -9.85 -12.92 12.67
N PHE A 92 -8.68 -12.32 12.41
CA PHE A 92 -7.50 -12.43 13.28
C PHE A 92 -7.41 -11.29 14.30
N ALA A 93 -8.53 -10.61 14.64
CA ALA A 93 -8.53 -9.46 15.56
C ALA A 93 -7.95 -9.78 16.93
N VAL A 94 -8.23 -10.98 17.42
CA VAL A 94 -7.86 -11.44 18.77
C VAL A 94 -6.34 -11.57 18.95
N VAL A 95 -5.60 -11.82 17.86
CA VAL A 95 -4.15 -12.02 17.92
C VAL A 95 -3.45 -10.75 17.44
N PRO A 96 -2.67 -10.08 18.31
CA PRO A 96 -1.93 -8.87 17.93
C PRO A 96 -1.00 -9.15 16.75
N ASP A 97 -1.01 -8.27 15.75
CA ASP A 97 -0.14 -8.22 14.57
C ASP A 97 -0.04 -9.49 13.69
N ILE A 98 -0.72 -10.59 14.04
CA ILE A 98 -0.86 -11.77 13.18
C ILE A 98 -2.08 -11.59 12.27
N LYS A 99 -1.87 -10.97 11.10
CA LYS A 99 -2.95 -10.63 10.17
C LYS A 99 -2.53 -10.88 8.71
N PRO A 100 -3.42 -11.40 7.85
CA PRO A 100 -3.08 -11.75 6.47
C PRO A 100 -3.05 -10.55 5.50
N VAL A 101 -3.34 -9.33 5.97
CA VAL A 101 -3.53 -8.14 5.10
C VAL A 101 -2.34 -7.91 4.19
N SER A 102 -1.12 -7.83 4.75
CA SER A 102 0.09 -7.58 3.98
C SER A 102 0.35 -8.67 2.95
N ALA A 103 0.14 -9.95 3.32
CA ALA A 103 0.31 -11.07 2.40
C ALA A 103 -0.70 -11.01 1.22
N ILE A 104 -1.97 -10.72 1.51
CA ILE A 104 -3.02 -10.60 0.48
C ILE A 104 -2.72 -9.41 -0.44
N THR A 105 -2.33 -8.28 0.13
CA THR A 105 -1.96 -7.07 -0.61
C THR A 105 -0.76 -7.29 -1.53
N ILE A 106 0.25 -8.04 -1.06
CA ILE A 106 1.42 -8.44 -1.87
C ILE A 106 1.00 -9.32 -3.04
N VAL A 107 0.16 -10.33 -2.80
CA VAL A 107 -0.36 -11.21 -3.87
C VAL A 107 -1.19 -10.39 -4.88
N ALA A 108 -2.03 -9.47 -4.40
CA ALA A 108 -2.82 -8.61 -5.26
C ALA A 108 -1.93 -7.75 -6.18
N GLY A 109 -0.93 -7.07 -5.62
CA GLY A 109 0.01 -6.25 -6.40
C GLY A 109 0.77 -7.08 -7.44
N ALA A 110 1.25 -8.26 -7.06
CA ALA A 110 2.00 -9.14 -7.95
C ALA A 110 1.15 -9.76 -9.09
N CYS A 111 -0.15 -9.90 -8.89
CA CYS A 111 -1.06 -10.52 -9.88
C CYS A 111 -1.87 -9.51 -10.69
N LEU A 112 -2.29 -8.41 -10.08
CA LEU A 112 -3.17 -7.40 -10.68
C LEU A 112 -2.43 -6.11 -11.08
N GLY A 113 -1.14 -6.02 -10.77
CA GLY A 113 -0.33 -4.84 -11.04
C GLY A 113 -0.33 -3.80 -9.90
N ARG A 114 0.59 -2.83 -10.02
CA ARG A 114 0.93 -1.90 -8.95
C ARG A 114 -0.24 -1.04 -8.45
N ARG A 115 -1.07 -0.52 -9.37
CA ARG A 115 -2.22 0.35 -9.03
C ARG A 115 -3.31 -0.43 -8.27
N ASN A 116 -3.64 -1.63 -8.76
CA ASN A 116 -4.61 -2.50 -8.09
C ASN A 116 -4.11 -2.95 -6.72
N GLY A 117 -2.80 -3.29 -6.60
CA GLY A 117 -2.19 -3.62 -5.31
C GLY A 117 -2.29 -2.48 -4.30
N LEU A 118 -2.03 -1.24 -4.72
CA LEU A 118 -2.22 -0.05 -3.89
C LEU A 118 -3.67 0.06 -3.40
N MET A 119 -4.64 -0.08 -4.30
CA MET A 119 -6.05 0.02 -3.96
C MET A 119 -6.50 -1.09 -3.01
N VAL A 120 -6.03 -2.33 -3.19
CA VAL A 120 -6.32 -3.43 -2.25
C VAL A 120 -5.84 -3.11 -0.84
N GLY A 121 -4.60 -2.60 -0.69
CA GLY A 121 -4.05 -2.22 0.61
C GLY A 121 -4.81 -1.07 1.26
N ALA A 122 -5.13 -0.03 0.50
CA ALA A 122 -5.88 1.13 0.98
C ALA A 122 -7.31 0.74 1.40
N LEU A 123 -8.02 -0.02 0.57
CA LEU A 123 -9.37 -0.51 0.86
C LEU A 123 -9.37 -1.45 2.08
N ALA A 124 -8.38 -2.34 2.20
CA ALA A 124 -8.27 -3.22 3.36
C ALA A 124 -8.15 -2.44 4.67
N ALA A 125 -7.34 -1.38 4.71
CA ALA A 125 -7.23 -0.49 5.85
C ALA A 125 -8.55 0.22 6.15
N LEU A 126 -9.12 0.89 5.16
CA LEU A 126 -10.33 1.69 5.31
C LEU A 126 -11.51 0.83 5.81
N VAL A 127 -11.75 -0.30 5.14
CA VAL A 127 -12.90 -1.17 5.46
C VAL A 127 -12.71 -1.86 6.81
N SER A 128 -11.52 -2.40 7.11
CA SER A 128 -11.29 -3.06 8.40
C SER A 128 -11.36 -2.09 9.58
N ASN A 129 -10.97 -0.83 9.40
CA ASN A 129 -11.09 0.18 10.46
C ASN A 129 -12.54 0.59 10.75
N MET A 130 -13.53 0.21 9.93
CA MET A 130 -14.94 0.31 10.33
C MET A 130 -15.27 -0.61 11.53
N PHE A 131 -14.51 -1.69 11.70
CA PHE A 131 -14.65 -2.63 12.83
C PHE A 131 -13.71 -2.30 13.99
N PHE A 132 -12.49 -1.81 13.71
CA PHE A 132 -11.48 -1.47 14.72
C PHE A 132 -11.57 -0.02 15.23
N GLY A 133 -12.41 0.79 14.62
CA GLY A 133 -12.50 2.23 14.83
C GLY A 133 -11.67 3.03 13.82
N GLN A 134 -12.28 4.06 13.27
CA GLN A 134 -11.60 5.05 12.42
C GLN A 134 -10.87 6.07 13.28
N GLY A 135 -9.71 6.51 12.82
CA GLY A 135 -8.92 7.50 13.52
C GLY A 135 -7.83 8.10 12.64
N PRO A 136 -6.98 8.97 13.19
CA PRO A 136 -5.91 9.62 12.45
C PRO A 136 -4.88 8.63 11.90
N TRP A 137 -4.83 7.41 12.43
CA TRP A 137 -4.00 6.30 11.90
C TRP A 137 -4.52 5.73 10.58
N THR A 138 -5.81 5.89 10.25
CA THR A 138 -6.40 5.27 9.06
C THR A 138 -5.72 5.68 7.75
N PRO A 139 -5.51 6.96 7.44
CA PRO A 139 -4.79 7.37 6.21
C PRO A 139 -3.37 6.81 6.15
N TRP A 140 -2.69 6.69 7.30
CA TRP A 140 -1.34 6.12 7.37
C TRP A 140 -1.33 4.62 7.06
N GLN A 141 -2.31 3.88 7.58
CA GLN A 141 -2.48 2.47 7.26
C GLN A 141 -2.85 2.27 5.78
N MET A 142 -3.74 3.10 5.23
CA MET A 142 -4.09 3.08 3.82
C MET A 142 -2.85 3.32 2.94
N TYR A 143 -2.05 4.31 3.30
CA TYR A 143 -0.80 4.61 2.61
C TYR A 143 0.21 3.46 2.73
N ALA A 144 0.47 2.96 3.94
CA ALA A 144 1.49 1.94 4.19
C ALA A 144 1.17 0.60 3.50
N TRP A 145 -0.06 0.08 3.66
CA TRP A 145 -0.47 -1.13 2.93
C TRP A 145 -0.63 -0.87 1.44
N GLY A 146 -1.10 0.30 1.04
CA GLY A 146 -1.13 0.69 -0.37
C GLY A 146 0.26 0.68 -1.01
N LEU A 147 1.26 1.24 -0.31
CA LEU A 147 2.66 1.24 -0.75
C LEU A 147 3.21 -0.19 -0.89
N ILE A 148 2.93 -1.07 0.06
CA ILE A 148 3.32 -2.50 -0.02
C ILE A 148 2.77 -3.14 -1.29
N GLY A 149 1.47 -2.94 -1.56
CA GLY A 149 0.82 -3.47 -2.75
C GLY A 149 1.39 -2.88 -4.05
N TYR A 150 1.66 -1.58 -4.05
CA TYR A 150 2.27 -0.89 -5.19
C TYR A 150 3.68 -1.43 -5.49
N LEU A 151 4.54 -1.50 -4.47
CA LEU A 151 5.90 -2.01 -4.60
C LEU A 151 5.91 -3.48 -5.04
N SER A 152 5.01 -4.30 -4.50
CA SER A 152 4.84 -5.68 -4.94
C SER A 152 4.56 -5.77 -6.44
N GLY A 153 3.65 -4.93 -6.95
CA GLY A 153 3.34 -4.88 -8.37
C GLY A 153 4.54 -4.46 -9.23
N VAL A 154 5.29 -3.43 -8.79
CA VAL A 154 6.51 -2.97 -9.48
C VAL A 154 7.58 -4.05 -9.52
N LEU A 155 7.84 -4.70 -8.38
CA LEU A 155 8.88 -5.73 -8.27
C LEU A 155 8.50 -7.01 -9.03
N ALA A 156 7.21 -7.36 -9.06
CA ALA A 156 6.72 -8.49 -9.85
C ALA A 156 6.85 -8.22 -11.36
N GLN A 157 6.55 -7.01 -11.83
CA GLN A 157 6.74 -6.61 -13.24
C GLN A 157 8.21 -6.68 -13.66
N LYS A 158 9.13 -6.38 -12.73
CA LYS A 158 10.58 -6.50 -12.96
C LYS A 158 11.12 -7.93 -12.79
N GLY A 159 10.28 -8.91 -12.46
CA GLY A 159 10.68 -10.29 -12.22
C GLY A 159 11.44 -10.54 -10.91
N ILE A 160 11.58 -9.53 -10.04
CA ILE A 160 12.33 -9.62 -8.78
C ILE A 160 11.59 -10.53 -7.79
N ILE A 161 10.27 -10.36 -7.64
CA ILE A 161 9.44 -11.25 -6.82
C ILE A 161 8.71 -12.24 -7.71
N SER A 162 9.33 -13.37 -7.97
CA SER A 162 8.79 -14.44 -8.83
C SER A 162 8.69 -15.79 -8.11
N SER A 163 9.45 -16.00 -7.05
CA SER A 163 9.54 -17.24 -6.28
C SER A 163 9.03 -17.09 -4.85
N GLY A 164 8.74 -18.21 -4.19
CA GLY A 164 8.35 -18.21 -2.77
C GLY A 164 9.40 -17.55 -1.87
N ARG A 165 10.70 -17.75 -2.16
CA ARG A 165 11.79 -17.14 -1.38
C ARG A 165 11.82 -15.63 -1.56
N SER A 166 11.81 -15.13 -2.80
CA SER A 166 11.89 -13.69 -3.07
C SER A 166 10.67 -12.94 -2.53
N VAL A 167 9.47 -13.53 -2.60
CA VAL A 167 8.28 -12.91 -2.02
C VAL A 167 8.28 -12.93 -0.51
N SER A 168 8.84 -13.97 0.14
CA SER A 168 8.97 -14.02 1.60
C SER A 168 9.94 -12.95 2.12
N VAL A 169 11.08 -12.77 1.45
CA VAL A 169 12.03 -11.70 1.79
C VAL A 169 11.37 -10.33 1.62
N PHE A 170 10.68 -10.11 0.49
CA PHE A 170 9.96 -8.87 0.28
C PHE A 170 8.86 -8.66 1.33
N GLY A 171 8.07 -9.69 1.65
CA GLY A 171 7.02 -9.64 2.66
C GLY A 171 7.56 -9.26 4.04
N PHE A 172 8.68 -9.86 4.45
CA PHE A 172 9.35 -9.52 5.70
C PHE A 172 9.78 -8.04 5.73
N LEU A 173 10.53 -7.61 4.73
CA LEU A 173 11.04 -6.24 4.65
C LEU A 173 9.93 -5.19 4.53
N SER A 174 8.85 -5.53 3.79
CA SER A 174 7.72 -4.62 3.62
C SER A 174 6.92 -4.40 4.91
N CYS A 175 6.86 -5.39 5.80
CA CYS A 175 6.23 -5.23 7.11
C CYS A 175 7.09 -4.38 8.05
N LEU A 176 8.40 -4.49 8.00
CA LEU A 176 9.29 -3.57 8.71
C LEU A 176 9.13 -2.13 8.18
N LEU A 177 9.01 -1.96 6.86
CA LEU A 177 8.72 -0.64 6.26
C LEU A 177 7.36 -0.10 6.74
N TYR A 178 6.33 -0.95 6.84
CA TYR A 178 5.04 -0.57 7.43
C TYR A 178 5.22 -0.04 8.85
N GLY A 179 5.97 -0.76 9.70
CA GLY A 179 6.28 -0.34 11.07
C GLY A 179 7.00 1.01 11.11
N VAL A 180 8.02 1.21 10.26
CA VAL A 180 8.75 2.49 10.14
C VAL A 180 7.80 3.64 9.79
N ILE A 181 6.86 3.44 8.88
CA ILE A 181 5.89 4.49 8.48
C ILE A 181 4.96 4.83 9.64
N LEU A 182 4.36 3.83 10.30
CA LEU A 182 3.39 4.03 11.38
C LEU A 182 4.08 4.60 12.63
N ASN A 183 5.23 4.06 13.01
CA ASN A 183 6.03 4.58 14.13
C ASN A 183 6.61 5.97 13.81
N GLY A 184 7.03 6.22 12.57
CA GLY A 184 7.52 7.52 12.12
C GLY A 184 6.46 8.62 12.27
N TRP A 185 5.23 8.35 11.84
CA TRP A 185 4.10 9.24 12.07
C TRP A 185 3.87 9.49 13.57
N TYR A 186 3.86 8.44 14.38
CA TYR A 186 3.67 8.56 15.83
C TYR A 186 4.77 9.41 16.48
N ILE A 187 6.04 9.17 16.11
CA ILE A 187 7.19 9.89 16.64
C ILE A 187 7.10 11.38 16.28
N VAL A 188 6.90 11.69 14.99
CA VAL A 188 6.85 13.09 14.52
C VAL A 188 5.63 13.82 15.03
N GLY A 189 4.52 13.11 15.23
CA GLY A 189 3.26 13.72 15.66
C GLY A 189 3.08 13.84 17.16
N TYR A 190 3.68 12.96 17.96
CA TYR A 190 3.27 12.80 19.38
C TYR A 190 4.43 12.66 20.38
N VAL A 191 5.68 12.48 19.93
CA VAL A 191 6.83 12.40 20.84
C VAL A 191 7.47 13.77 21.04
N TYR A 192 7.28 14.34 22.21
CA TYR A 192 7.81 15.66 22.57
C TYR A 192 8.60 15.61 23.87
N PRO A 193 9.78 16.26 23.97
CA PRO A 193 10.51 16.88 22.85
C PRO A 193 11.03 15.83 21.87
N LEU A 194 11.11 16.17 20.56
CA LEU A 194 11.64 15.27 19.53
C LEU A 194 13.16 15.16 19.68
N THR A 195 13.59 14.14 20.40
CA THR A 195 14.99 13.79 20.61
C THR A 195 15.33 12.47 19.93
N LEU A 196 16.60 12.28 19.56
CA LEU A 196 17.04 11.00 18.99
C LEU A 196 16.79 9.82 19.94
N THR A 197 17.03 10.01 21.22
CA THR A 197 16.78 8.99 22.25
C THR A 197 15.30 8.64 22.37
N GLY A 198 14.40 9.64 22.37
CA GLY A 198 12.95 9.42 22.40
C GLY A 198 12.44 8.73 21.14
N ALA A 199 12.93 9.12 19.97
CA ALA A 199 12.59 8.49 18.70
C ALA A 199 13.05 7.02 18.65
N LEU A 200 14.29 6.74 19.05
CA LEU A 200 14.80 5.37 19.12
C LEU A 200 14.04 4.51 20.15
N ALA A 201 13.72 5.06 21.31
CA ALA A 201 12.92 4.35 22.31
C ALA A 201 11.53 3.98 21.78
N ALA A 202 10.85 4.89 21.07
CA ALA A 202 9.56 4.62 20.45
C ALA A 202 9.64 3.56 19.34
N LEU A 203 10.67 3.62 18.49
CA LEU A 203 10.90 2.60 17.45
C LEU A 203 11.16 1.21 18.08
N LEU A 204 11.99 1.14 19.10
CA LEU A 204 12.30 -0.12 19.80
C LEU A 204 11.07 -0.70 20.51
N ALA A 205 10.22 0.14 21.08
CA ALA A 205 8.98 -0.30 21.72
C ALA A 205 8.01 -0.96 20.72
N GLY A 206 7.93 -0.44 19.48
CA GLY A 206 7.09 -1.02 18.43
C GLY A 206 7.71 -2.21 17.69
N PHE A 207 9.06 -2.34 17.73
CA PHE A 207 9.80 -3.29 16.91
C PHE A 207 9.39 -4.75 17.10
N SER A 208 9.05 -5.16 18.31
CA SER A 208 8.62 -6.53 18.60
C SER A 208 7.32 -6.89 17.87
N LEU A 209 6.38 -5.96 17.80
CA LEU A 209 5.11 -6.12 17.07
C LEU A 209 5.34 -6.09 15.56
N ASP A 210 6.22 -5.20 15.08
CA ASP A 210 6.61 -5.15 13.67
C ASP A 210 7.26 -6.46 13.22
N LEU A 211 8.07 -7.08 14.08
CA LEU A 211 8.69 -8.39 13.82
C LEU A 211 7.66 -9.52 13.78
N VAL A 212 6.68 -9.52 14.71
CA VAL A 212 5.56 -10.48 14.69
C VAL A 212 4.76 -10.33 13.39
N HIS A 213 4.45 -9.11 12.98
CA HIS A 213 3.77 -8.82 11.72
C HIS A 213 4.57 -9.34 10.50
N ALA A 214 5.89 -9.12 10.49
CA ALA A 214 6.76 -9.56 9.43
C ALA A 214 6.81 -11.11 9.32
N VAL A 215 6.99 -11.80 10.44
CA VAL A 215 7.00 -13.26 10.49
C VAL A 215 5.63 -13.84 10.09
N ALA A 216 4.54 -13.29 10.64
CA ALA A 216 3.19 -13.70 10.27
C ALA A 216 2.92 -13.55 8.78
N THR A 217 3.36 -12.43 8.18
CA THR A 217 3.22 -12.20 6.74
C THR A 217 3.98 -13.23 5.91
N VAL A 218 5.19 -13.62 6.33
CA VAL A 218 5.96 -14.69 5.67
C VAL A 218 5.20 -16.03 5.74
N VAL A 219 4.63 -16.37 6.90
CA VAL A 219 3.83 -17.59 7.08
C VAL A 219 2.60 -17.56 6.17
N PHE A 220 1.83 -16.46 6.15
CA PHE A 220 0.68 -16.33 5.25
C PHE A 220 1.10 -16.40 3.78
N LEU A 221 2.20 -15.75 3.38
CA LEU A 221 2.72 -15.86 2.01
C LEU A 221 3.12 -17.30 1.65
N ALA A 222 3.73 -18.03 2.56
CA ALA A 222 4.07 -19.44 2.31
C ALA A 222 2.82 -20.29 2.01
N LEU A 223 1.71 -19.99 2.67
CA LEU A 223 0.43 -20.69 2.49
C LEU A 223 -0.31 -20.26 1.21
N ILE A 224 -0.39 -18.94 0.95
CA ILE A 224 -1.28 -18.42 -0.10
C ILE A 224 -0.58 -18.09 -1.42
N TRP A 225 0.75 -17.86 -1.45
CA TRP A 225 1.44 -17.36 -2.64
C TRP A 225 1.21 -18.25 -3.87
N LYS A 226 1.60 -19.51 -3.79
CA LYS A 226 1.51 -20.43 -4.95
C LYS A 226 0.06 -20.68 -5.39
N PRO A 227 -0.86 -21.12 -4.50
CA PRO A 227 -2.23 -21.41 -4.91
C PRO A 227 -3.00 -20.18 -5.41
N TRP A 228 -2.80 -19.02 -4.78
CA TRP A 228 -3.53 -17.82 -5.16
C TRP A 228 -3.00 -17.18 -6.44
N THR A 229 -1.68 -17.10 -6.61
CA THR A 229 -1.10 -16.54 -7.84
C THR A 229 -1.50 -17.35 -9.06
N ILE A 230 -1.53 -18.68 -8.98
CA ILE A 230 -1.98 -19.54 -10.09
C ILE A 230 -3.45 -19.24 -10.43
N ARG A 231 -4.33 -19.21 -9.42
CA ARG A 231 -5.78 -18.99 -9.62
C ARG A 231 -6.07 -17.57 -10.11
N ILE A 232 -5.51 -16.56 -9.47
CA ILE A 232 -5.75 -15.15 -9.84
C ILE A 232 -5.24 -14.89 -11.25
N ARG A 233 -4.02 -15.31 -11.59
CA ARG A 233 -3.47 -15.13 -12.94
C ARG A 233 -4.28 -15.88 -14.01
N ARG A 234 -4.85 -17.03 -13.67
CA ARG A 234 -5.78 -17.74 -14.58
C ARG A 234 -7.03 -16.89 -14.82
N VAL A 235 -7.67 -16.39 -13.77
CA VAL A 235 -8.85 -15.52 -13.89
C VAL A 235 -8.51 -14.25 -14.68
N VAL A 236 -7.40 -13.59 -14.37
CA VAL A 236 -6.93 -12.39 -15.09
C VAL A 236 -6.80 -12.65 -16.59
N ARG A 237 -6.17 -13.77 -16.98
CA ARG A 237 -6.00 -14.15 -18.40
C ARG A 237 -7.30 -14.54 -19.08
N THR A 238 -8.17 -15.30 -18.37
CA THR A 238 -9.43 -15.80 -18.95
C THR A 238 -10.41 -14.66 -19.26
N TYR A 239 -10.40 -13.62 -18.43
CA TYR A 239 -11.37 -12.49 -18.54
C TYR A 239 -10.73 -11.17 -18.98
N ASP A 240 -9.45 -11.17 -19.36
CA ASP A 240 -8.69 -10.00 -19.81
C ASP A 240 -8.86 -8.82 -18.84
N LEU A 241 -8.42 -9.04 -17.58
CA LEU A 241 -8.71 -8.10 -16.48
C LEU A 241 -7.60 -7.06 -16.22
N VAL A 242 -6.41 -7.19 -16.85
CA VAL A 242 -5.26 -6.28 -16.67
C VAL A 242 -4.56 -6.08 -18.00
#